data_fa1fa903a65d281f67725b8897ddbfae
#
_entry.id   fa1fa903a65d281f67725b8897ddbfae
#
_cell.length_a   1.000
_cell.length_b   1.000
_cell.length_c   1.000
_cell.angle_alpha   90.00
_cell.angle_beta   90.00
_cell.angle_gamma   90.00
#
_symmetry.space_group_name_H-M   'P 1'
#
loop_
_entity.id
_entity.type
_entity.pdbx_description
1 polymer ?
#
loop_
_entity_poly.entity_id
_entity_poly.type
_entity_poly.pdbx_seq_one_letter_code
_entity_poly.pdbx_strand_id
1 'polypeptide(L)'
;MNATRISFLVILGGLALGVGAWLLIRHAGNRGAGDWVLGLLKVVVTPLVKVYWGARFVGWERIPDPSPERGLIIVCNHTSGLDPVLIEWRCSLKIRWMMSREMMVSALDFLWRRLRVLPIDFASRDRTAFNDSLEILRAGGILGIFPEGRIARPPQVIQPFLPGIGLLVAKTQATVVLMHSQGIRPGRTTFGVLIRPWRARIEVVDVLEYGDSDLKARAITADLRQRLHESSGWPLESISVEEARQRD
;
A
#
# COMPACT_ATOMS: atom_id res chain seq x y z
N MET A 1 -4.85 -55.19 -13.76
CA MET A 1 -3.99 -54.34 -12.93
C MET A 1 -4.17 -54.81 -11.47
N ASN A 2 -3.12 -55.29 -10.79
CA ASN A 2 -3.27 -55.92 -9.47
C ASN A 2 -3.66 -54.87 -8.42
N ALA A 3 -4.55 -55.25 -7.47
CA ALA A 3 -5.02 -54.39 -6.38
C ALA A 3 -3.89 -53.65 -5.65
N THR A 4 -2.75 -54.32 -5.47
CA THR A 4 -1.52 -53.78 -4.85
C THR A 4 -0.94 -52.57 -5.63
N ARG A 5 -0.99 -52.58 -6.96
CA ARG A 5 -0.51 -51.49 -7.81
C ARG A 5 -1.45 -50.28 -7.73
N ILE A 6 -2.75 -50.50 -7.64
CA ILE A 6 -3.74 -49.43 -7.49
C ILE A 6 -3.56 -48.74 -6.13
N SER A 7 -3.43 -49.53 -5.04
CA SER A 7 -3.19 -48.99 -3.70
C SER A 7 -1.88 -48.18 -3.60
N PHE A 8 -0.81 -48.65 -4.27
CA PHE A 8 0.45 -47.91 -4.30
C PHE A 8 0.36 -46.58 -5.04
N LEU A 9 -0.34 -46.54 -6.17
CA LEU A 9 -0.57 -45.30 -6.93
C LEU A 9 -1.46 -44.30 -6.19
N VAL A 10 -2.48 -44.78 -5.46
CA VAL A 10 -3.33 -43.92 -4.62
C VAL A 10 -2.54 -43.31 -3.46
N ILE A 11 -1.68 -44.08 -2.79
CA ILE A 11 -0.80 -43.60 -1.71
C ILE A 11 0.21 -42.58 -2.24
N LEU A 12 0.86 -42.86 -3.38
CA LEU A 12 1.79 -41.93 -4.01
C LEU A 12 1.10 -40.63 -4.43
N GLY A 13 -0.10 -40.72 -5.02
CA GLY A 13 -0.90 -39.56 -5.38
C GLY A 13 -1.30 -38.73 -4.16
N GLY A 14 -1.71 -39.38 -3.08
CA GLY A 14 -2.03 -38.72 -1.81
C GLY A 14 -0.83 -38.01 -1.18
N LEU A 15 0.34 -38.67 -1.19
CA LEU A 15 1.59 -38.05 -0.72
C LEU A 15 2.01 -36.85 -1.58
N ALA A 16 1.94 -36.97 -2.90
CA ALA A 16 2.26 -35.87 -3.82
C ALA A 16 1.33 -34.66 -3.62
N LEU A 17 0.03 -34.91 -3.45
CA LEU A 17 -0.95 -33.85 -3.13
C LEU A 17 -0.66 -33.22 -1.76
N GLY A 18 -0.34 -34.01 -0.75
CA GLY A 18 0.01 -33.53 0.59
C GLY A 18 1.28 -32.67 0.59
N VAL A 19 2.33 -33.10 -0.10
CA VAL A 19 3.57 -32.33 -0.26
C VAL A 19 3.28 -31.04 -1.07
N GLY A 20 2.50 -31.12 -2.14
CA GLY A 20 2.11 -29.96 -2.93
C GLY A 20 1.32 -28.93 -2.10
N ALA A 21 0.36 -29.39 -1.32
CA ALA A 21 -0.40 -28.53 -0.40
C ALA A 21 0.51 -27.90 0.68
N TRP A 22 1.40 -28.66 1.26
CA TRP A 22 2.38 -28.16 2.25
C TRP A 22 3.32 -27.11 1.65
N LEU A 23 3.84 -27.35 0.45
CA LEU A 23 4.69 -26.39 -0.25
C LEU A 23 3.92 -25.10 -0.58
N LEU A 24 2.66 -25.21 -1.00
CA LEU A 24 1.78 -24.06 -1.25
C LEU A 24 1.53 -23.25 0.02
N ILE A 25 1.22 -23.91 1.14
CA ILE A 25 0.98 -23.25 2.43
C ILE A 25 2.26 -22.54 2.90
N ARG A 26 3.41 -23.23 2.82
CA ARG A 26 4.71 -22.64 3.18
C ARG A 26 5.07 -21.44 2.30
N HIS A 27 4.86 -21.57 0.99
CA HIS A 27 5.09 -20.47 0.05
C HIS A 27 4.15 -19.29 0.30
N ALA A 28 2.88 -19.56 0.60
CA ALA A 28 1.91 -18.55 0.97
C ALA A 28 2.30 -17.85 2.29
N GLY A 29 2.71 -18.60 3.31
CA GLY A 29 3.16 -18.03 4.58
C GLY A 29 4.32 -17.06 4.41
N ASN A 30 5.32 -17.42 3.59
CA ASN A 30 6.45 -16.55 3.30
C ASN A 30 6.03 -15.26 2.55
N ARG A 31 5.06 -15.34 1.65
CA ARG A 31 4.54 -14.18 0.93
C ARG A 31 3.61 -13.30 1.76
N GLY A 32 2.94 -13.87 2.74
CA GLY A 32 1.99 -13.17 3.63
C GLY A 32 2.63 -12.57 4.88
N ALA A 33 3.96 -12.44 4.93
CA ALA A 33 4.67 -11.97 6.13
C ALA A 33 4.26 -12.73 7.41
N GLY A 34 4.07 -14.04 7.28
CA GLY A 34 3.64 -14.96 8.34
C GLY A 34 2.12 -15.19 8.42
N ASP A 35 1.32 -14.48 7.62
CA ASP A 35 -0.12 -14.73 7.49
C ASP A 35 -0.39 -15.56 6.22
N TRP A 36 -0.74 -16.84 6.42
CA TRP A 36 -0.96 -17.76 5.30
C TRP A 36 -2.18 -17.39 4.41
N VAL A 37 -3.20 -16.73 4.98
CA VAL A 37 -4.40 -16.29 4.22
C VAL A 37 -4.02 -15.13 3.29
N LEU A 38 -3.29 -14.13 3.81
CA LEU A 38 -2.78 -13.04 2.98
C LEU A 38 -1.79 -13.56 1.94
N GLY A 39 -0.97 -14.55 2.30
CA GLY A 39 -0.07 -15.20 1.36
C GLY A 39 -0.79 -15.94 0.25
N LEU A 40 -1.84 -16.69 0.56
CA LEU A 40 -2.68 -17.37 -0.43
C LEU A 40 -3.37 -16.35 -1.35
N LEU A 41 -3.90 -15.27 -0.77
CA LEU A 41 -4.49 -14.18 -1.55
C LEU A 41 -3.46 -13.56 -2.51
N LYS A 42 -2.23 -13.33 -2.05
CA LYS A 42 -1.13 -12.85 -2.93
C LYS A 42 -0.83 -13.82 -4.06
N VAL A 43 -0.82 -15.13 -3.80
CA VAL A 43 -0.61 -16.16 -4.84
C VAL A 43 -1.72 -16.10 -5.89
N VAL A 44 -3.00 -16.04 -5.45
CA VAL A 44 -4.17 -15.97 -6.34
C VAL A 44 -4.18 -14.68 -7.17
N VAL A 45 -3.80 -13.56 -6.57
CA VAL A 45 -3.76 -12.25 -7.24
C VAL A 45 -2.54 -12.09 -8.17
N THR A 46 -1.51 -12.91 -8.01
CA THR A 46 -0.26 -12.80 -8.80
C THR A 46 -0.47 -12.79 -10.32
N PRO A 47 -1.26 -13.69 -10.94
CA PRO A 47 -1.49 -13.64 -12.38
C PRO A 47 -2.21 -12.37 -12.81
N LEU A 48 -3.14 -11.86 -12.00
CA LEU A 48 -3.80 -10.58 -12.26
C LEU A 48 -2.80 -9.43 -12.26
N VAL A 49 -1.93 -9.34 -11.25
CA VAL A 49 -0.94 -8.27 -11.14
C VAL A 49 0.08 -8.32 -12.28
N LYS A 50 0.63 -9.49 -12.58
CA LYS A 50 1.73 -9.64 -13.55
C LYS A 50 1.25 -9.65 -15.00
N VAL A 51 0.18 -10.37 -15.28
CA VAL A 51 -0.27 -10.62 -16.66
C VAL A 51 -1.39 -9.66 -17.03
N TYR A 52 -2.47 -9.65 -16.23
CA TYR A 52 -3.66 -8.89 -16.57
C TYR A 52 -3.45 -7.37 -16.42
N TRP A 53 -2.89 -6.92 -15.30
CA TRP A 53 -2.60 -5.50 -15.06
C TRP A 53 -1.21 -5.08 -15.50
N GLY A 54 -0.33 -6.02 -15.87
CA GLY A 54 1.02 -5.74 -16.35
C GLY A 54 1.80 -4.80 -15.45
N ALA A 55 1.64 -4.95 -14.14
CA ALA A 55 2.22 -4.05 -13.15
C ALA A 55 3.75 -4.13 -13.14
N ARG A 56 4.39 -2.97 -13.21
CA ARG A 56 5.85 -2.81 -13.14
C ARG A 56 6.21 -2.09 -11.84
N PHE A 57 7.29 -2.56 -11.20
CA PHE A 57 7.78 -2.04 -9.93
C PHE A 57 9.25 -1.66 -10.10
N VAL A 58 9.59 -0.40 -9.80
CA VAL A 58 10.92 0.17 -10.03
C VAL A 58 11.49 0.71 -8.74
N GLY A 59 12.78 0.51 -8.49
CA GLY A 59 13.49 1.05 -7.32
C GLY A 59 13.14 0.37 -5.98
N TRP A 60 12.51 -0.80 -6.01
CA TRP A 60 12.03 -1.50 -4.80
C TRP A 60 13.16 -2.01 -3.91
N GLU A 61 14.33 -2.23 -4.47
CA GLU A 61 15.56 -2.57 -3.76
C GLU A 61 16.07 -1.43 -2.85
N ARG A 62 15.57 -0.22 -3.05
CA ARG A 62 15.91 0.97 -2.25
C ARG A 62 15.13 1.06 -0.94
N ILE A 63 14.05 0.29 -0.80
CA ILE A 63 13.25 0.29 0.42
C ILE A 63 14.07 -0.34 1.54
N PRO A 64 14.34 0.40 2.64
CA PRO A 64 15.12 -0.15 3.74
C PRO A 64 14.36 -1.25 4.47
N ASP A 65 15.11 -2.17 5.08
CA ASP A 65 14.53 -3.15 5.98
C ASP A 65 13.92 -2.44 7.21
N PRO A 66 12.77 -2.93 7.71
CA PRO A 66 12.17 -2.38 8.91
C PRO A 66 13.13 -2.43 10.11
N SER A 67 13.24 -1.34 10.85
CA SER A 67 14.02 -1.25 12.08
C SER A 67 13.09 -1.05 13.28
N PRO A 68 13.30 -1.75 14.40
CA PRO A 68 12.56 -1.50 15.63
C PRO A 68 12.76 -0.07 16.18
N GLU A 69 13.87 0.56 15.83
CA GLU A 69 14.25 1.87 16.33
C GLU A 69 13.66 3.03 15.53
N ARG A 70 13.26 2.75 14.28
CA ARG A 70 12.77 3.79 13.39
C ARG A 70 11.61 3.27 12.52
N GLY A 71 10.46 3.92 12.63
CA GLY A 71 9.30 3.64 11.81
C GLY A 71 9.52 3.98 10.33
N LEU A 72 8.73 3.38 9.47
CA LEU A 72 8.75 3.61 8.03
C LEU A 72 7.41 4.17 7.57
N ILE A 73 7.41 5.23 6.77
CA ILE A 73 6.20 5.77 6.15
C ILE A 73 6.31 5.59 4.64
N ILE A 74 5.38 4.82 4.07
CA ILE A 74 5.21 4.72 2.62
C ILE A 74 4.24 5.81 2.20
N VAL A 75 4.72 6.75 1.40
CA VAL A 75 3.97 7.89 0.85
C VAL A 75 3.83 7.71 -0.65
N CYS A 76 2.61 7.71 -1.15
CA CYS A 76 2.34 7.57 -2.58
C CYS A 76 1.21 8.51 -3.00
N ASN A 77 1.22 9.00 -4.25
CA ASN A 77 0.05 9.65 -4.83
C ASN A 77 -1.08 8.63 -5.01
N HIS A 78 -2.32 9.10 -5.04
CA HIS A 78 -3.49 8.21 -5.08
C HIS A 78 -4.22 8.29 -6.42
N THR A 79 -3.99 7.29 -7.27
CA THR A 79 -4.60 7.22 -8.60
C THR A 79 -5.83 6.30 -8.63
N SER A 80 -5.87 5.31 -7.73
CA SER A 80 -6.91 4.27 -7.72
C SER A 80 -6.94 3.51 -6.39
N GLY A 81 -8.09 2.95 -6.05
CA GLY A 81 -8.20 1.98 -4.94
C GLY A 81 -7.32 0.72 -5.08
N LEU A 82 -6.69 0.50 -6.24
CA LEU A 82 -5.71 -0.57 -6.45
C LEU A 82 -4.30 -0.23 -5.99
N ASP A 83 -3.97 1.04 -5.80
CA ASP A 83 -2.61 1.44 -5.40
C ASP A 83 -2.13 0.69 -4.14
N PRO A 84 -2.88 0.68 -3.00
CA PRO A 84 -2.45 -0.03 -1.80
C PRO A 84 -2.36 -1.55 -2.03
N VAL A 85 -3.23 -2.12 -2.87
CA VAL A 85 -3.22 -3.56 -3.17
C VAL A 85 -1.95 -3.95 -3.94
N LEU A 86 -1.55 -3.15 -4.92
CA LEU A 86 -0.34 -3.40 -5.70
C LEU A 86 0.93 -3.23 -4.86
N ILE A 87 0.98 -2.19 -4.03
CA ILE A 87 2.10 -1.94 -3.11
C ILE A 87 2.19 -3.10 -2.11
N GLU A 88 1.09 -3.46 -1.45
CA GLU A 88 1.02 -4.58 -0.50
C GLU A 88 1.38 -5.92 -1.15
N TRP A 89 0.94 -6.15 -2.40
CA TRP A 89 1.29 -7.36 -3.13
C TRP A 89 2.81 -7.47 -3.36
N ARG A 90 3.46 -6.37 -3.70
CA ARG A 90 4.91 -6.35 -3.96
C ARG A 90 5.73 -6.38 -2.69
N CYS A 91 5.29 -5.70 -1.64
CA CYS A 91 5.94 -5.68 -0.35
C CYS A 91 5.72 -6.98 0.42
N SER A 92 6.75 -7.46 1.10
CA SER A 92 6.62 -8.45 2.18
C SER A 92 6.49 -7.79 3.55
N LEU A 93 6.28 -6.48 3.56
CA LEU A 93 6.15 -5.65 4.75
C LEU A 93 4.72 -5.70 5.28
N LYS A 94 4.56 -5.54 6.60
CA LYS A 94 3.24 -5.43 7.24
C LYS A 94 2.82 -3.97 7.28
N ILE A 95 2.39 -3.44 6.14
CA ILE A 95 1.99 -2.03 6.02
C ILE A 95 0.62 -1.83 6.67
N ARG A 96 0.50 -0.84 7.53
CA ARG A 96 -0.79 -0.38 8.05
C ARG A 96 -1.27 0.79 7.21
N TRP A 97 -2.23 0.53 6.34
CA TRP A 97 -2.80 1.56 5.46
C TRP A 97 -3.81 2.42 6.19
N MET A 98 -3.68 3.74 6.06
CA MET A 98 -4.75 4.67 6.46
C MET A 98 -5.85 4.66 5.42
N MET A 99 -7.09 4.42 5.85
CA MET A 99 -8.25 4.32 4.95
C MET A 99 -9.45 5.06 5.54
N SER A 100 -10.18 5.80 4.70
CA SER A 100 -11.44 6.43 5.12
C SER A 100 -12.44 5.39 5.61
N ARG A 101 -13.09 5.67 6.75
CA ARG A 101 -14.17 4.81 7.29
C ARG A 101 -15.28 4.59 6.28
N GLU A 102 -15.62 5.60 5.50
CA GLU A 102 -16.66 5.53 4.47
C GLU A 102 -16.35 4.53 3.35
N MET A 103 -15.05 4.27 3.11
CA MET A 103 -14.60 3.30 2.10
C MET A 103 -14.54 1.86 2.62
N MET A 104 -14.71 1.65 3.93
CA MET A 104 -14.65 0.33 4.55
C MET A 104 -15.98 -0.40 4.39
N VAL A 105 -16.02 -1.32 3.43
CA VAL A 105 -17.19 -2.19 3.21
C VAL A 105 -17.24 -3.25 4.32
N SER A 106 -18.34 -3.30 5.08
CA SER A 106 -18.51 -4.20 6.23
C SER A 106 -18.36 -5.69 5.89
N ALA A 107 -18.77 -6.10 4.69
CA ALA A 107 -18.58 -7.47 4.22
C ALA A 107 -17.10 -7.89 4.15
N LEU A 108 -16.15 -6.93 4.16
CA LEU A 108 -14.71 -7.15 4.12
C LEU A 108 -14.03 -6.88 5.48
N ASP A 109 -14.78 -6.75 6.57
CA ASP A 109 -14.22 -6.44 7.90
C ASP A 109 -13.16 -7.44 8.35
N PHE A 110 -13.33 -8.73 8.01
CA PHE A 110 -12.31 -9.73 8.30
C PHE A 110 -10.98 -9.44 7.61
N LEU A 111 -11.02 -8.88 6.40
CA LEU A 111 -9.83 -8.51 5.61
C LEU A 111 -9.20 -7.23 6.16
N TRP A 112 -10.02 -6.22 6.50
CA TRP A 112 -9.52 -4.97 7.09
C TRP A 112 -8.79 -5.20 8.40
N ARG A 113 -9.32 -6.06 9.28
CA ARG A 113 -8.67 -6.47 10.53
C ARG A 113 -7.36 -7.22 10.26
N ARG A 114 -7.33 -8.11 9.27
CA ARG A 114 -6.16 -8.89 8.91
C ARG A 114 -5.05 -8.04 8.32
N LEU A 115 -5.40 -7.10 7.47
CA LEU A 115 -4.51 -6.08 6.92
C LEU A 115 -4.14 -5.00 7.95
N ARG A 116 -4.77 -5.01 9.13
CA ARG A 116 -4.58 -4.00 10.18
C ARG A 116 -4.75 -2.59 9.66
N VAL A 117 -5.75 -2.39 8.79
CA VAL A 117 -6.08 -1.08 8.24
C VAL A 117 -6.39 -0.12 9.38
N LEU A 118 -5.84 1.09 9.32
CA LEU A 118 -6.10 2.16 10.27
C LEU A 118 -7.24 3.02 9.73
N PRO A 119 -8.45 2.92 10.31
CA PRO A 119 -9.59 3.71 9.88
C PRO A 119 -9.40 5.17 10.25
N ILE A 120 -9.63 6.08 9.32
CA ILE A 120 -9.57 7.53 9.55
C ILE A 120 -10.86 8.21 9.11
N ASP A 121 -11.29 9.21 9.88
CA ASP A 121 -12.31 10.16 9.50
C ASP A 121 -11.66 11.48 9.08
N PHE A 122 -11.64 11.73 7.79
CA PHE A 122 -11.05 12.97 7.26
C PHE A 122 -11.89 14.21 7.57
N ALA A 123 -13.20 14.07 7.86
CA ALA A 123 -14.08 15.20 8.16
C ALA A 123 -13.85 15.75 9.58
N SER A 124 -13.56 14.87 10.55
CA SER A 124 -13.50 15.23 11.97
C SER A 124 -12.11 15.63 12.50
N ARG A 125 -11.09 15.76 11.65
CA ARG A 125 -9.68 15.90 12.08
C ARG A 125 -9.32 14.83 13.12
N ASP A 126 -9.51 13.57 12.78
CA ASP A 126 -9.41 12.41 13.65
C ASP A 126 -8.08 12.34 14.42
N ARG A 127 -8.10 12.84 15.65
CA ARG A 127 -6.93 12.83 16.54
C ARG A 127 -6.56 11.42 16.95
N THR A 128 -7.51 10.50 17.01
CA THR A 128 -7.27 9.11 17.38
C THR A 128 -6.44 8.43 16.33
N ALA A 129 -6.85 8.49 15.06
CA ALA A 129 -6.08 7.92 13.96
C ALA A 129 -4.67 8.54 13.84
N PHE A 130 -4.53 9.83 14.13
CA PHE A 130 -3.22 10.49 14.16
C PHE A 130 -2.34 9.98 15.30
N ASN A 131 -2.88 9.82 16.52
CA ASN A 131 -2.15 9.30 17.67
C ASN A 131 -1.76 7.84 17.47
N ASP A 132 -2.68 7.00 16.96
CA ASP A 132 -2.40 5.61 16.61
C ASP A 132 -1.26 5.53 15.58
N SER A 133 -1.25 6.45 14.61
CA SER A 133 -0.15 6.55 13.63
C SER A 133 1.20 6.86 14.27
N LEU A 134 1.22 7.78 15.25
CA LEU A 134 2.43 8.09 16.03
C LEU A 134 2.93 6.87 16.82
N GLU A 135 2.02 6.14 17.46
CA GLU A 135 2.37 4.93 18.23
C GLU A 135 2.94 3.84 17.31
N ILE A 136 2.30 3.60 16.16
CA ILE A 136 2.79 2.65 15.15
C ILE A 136 4.22 2.97 14.74
N LEU A 137 4.48 4.23 14.39
CA LEU A 137 5.79 4.66 13.89
C LEU A 137 6.86 4.64 14.98
N ARG A 138 6.53 5.05 16.21
CA ARG A 138 7.46 5.01 17.35
C ARG A 138 7.83 3.58 17.77
N ALA A 139 6.94 2.62 17.51
CA ALA A 139 7.19 1.21 17.72
C ALA A 139 7.94 0.53 16.56
N GLY A 140 8.54 1.31 15.64
CA GLY A 140 9.22 0.77 14.46
C GLY A 140 8.29 0.18 13.41
N GLY A 141 6.99 0.47 13.48
CA GLY A 141 6.00 -0.02 12.54
C GLY A 141 6.01 0.70 11.20
N ILE A 142 5.24 0.17 10.25
CA ILE A 142 5.15 0.68 8.88
C ILE A 142 3.75 1.22 8.61
N LEU A 143 3.69 2.49 8.20
CA LEU A 143 2.47 3.18 7.86
C LEU A 143 2.41 3.47 6.37
N GLY A 144 1.28 3.19 5.71
CA GLY A 144 1.01 3.57 4.33
C GLY A 144 0.04 4.75 4.27
N ILE A 145 0.41 5.80 3.57
CA ILE A 145 -0.38 7.03 3.46
C ILE A 145 -0.45 7.50 2.02
N PHE A 146 -1.65 7.86 1.61
CA PHE A 146 -1.90 8.68 0.44
C PHE A 146 -2.16 10.11 0.93
N PRO A 147 -1.18 11.02 0.86
CA PRO A 147 -1.25 12.31 1.53
C PRO A 147 -2.27 13.26 0.90
N GLU A 148 -2.76 12.96 -0.29
CA GLU A 148 -3.85 13.66 -0.96
C GLU A 148 -5.20 13.47 -0.25
N GLY A 149 -5.34 12.37 0.53
CA GLY A 149 -6.55 12.01 1.27
C GLY A 149 -7.70 11.52 0.39
N ARG A 150 -7.50 11.45 -0.93
CA ARG A 150 -8.50 11.04 -1.92
C ARG A 150 -7.84 10.57 -3.21
N ILE A 151 -8.60 9.92 -4.09
CA ILE A 151 -8.15 9.59 -5.44
C ILE A 151 -8.07 10.88 -6.26
N ALA A 152 -6.92 11.14 -6.93
CA ALA A 152 -6.67 12.33 -7.69
C ALA A 152 -7.68 12.53 -8.83
N ARG A 153 -8.31 13.71 -8.86
CA ARG A 153 -9.19 14.17 -9.93
C ARG A 153 -8.93 15.64 -10.20
N PRO A 154 -8.56 16.03 -11.42
CA PRO A 154 -8.35 15.18 -12.61
C PRO A 154 -7.17 14.21 -12.43
N PRO A 155 -7.09 13.11 -13.23
CA PRO A 155 -5.96 12.18 -13.20
C PRO A 155 -4.69 12.86 -13.69
N GLN A 156 -3.53 12.32 -13.28
CA GLN A 156 -2.20 12.82 -13.67
C GLN A 156 -1.92 14.27 -13.20
N VAL A 157 -2.43 14.60 -12.03
CA VAL A 157 -2.18 15.86 -11.34
C VAL A 157 -1.83 15.53 -9.89
N ILE A 158 -0.80 16.17 -9.33
CA ILE A 158 -0.42 16.01 -7.92
C ILE A 158 -1.31 16.94 -7.08
N GLN A 159 -2.23 16.33 -6.36
CA GLN A 159 -3.16 17.05 -5.48
C GLN A 159 -2.43 17.72 -4.30
N PRO A 160 -3.07 18.68 -3.62
CA PRO A 160 -2.53 19.21 -2.37
C PRO A 160 -2.37 18.11 -1.31
N PHE A 161 -1.23 18.09 -0.64
CA PHE A 161 -0.97 17.16 0.44
C PHE A 161 -1.53 17.66 1.76
N LEU A 162 -2.20 16.78 2.49
CA LEU A 162 -2.68 17.05 3.85
C LEU A 162 -1.49 17.28 4.80
N PRO A 163 -1.56 18.24 5.72
CA PRO A 163 -0.43 18.59 6.59
C PRO A 163 -0.07 17.49 7.59
N GLY A 164 -0.93 16.50 7.78
CA GLY A 164 -0.73 15.37 8.69
C GLY A 164 0.54 14.57 8.40
N ILE A 165 0.92 14.43 7.12
CA ILE A 165 2.14 13.69 6.76
C ILE A 165 3.39 14.37 7.31
N GLY A 166 3.55 15.68 7.14
CA GLY A 166 4.69 16.41 7.66
C GLY A 166 4.73 16.42 9.19
N LEU A 167 3.55 16.46 9.85
CA LEU A 167 3.48 16.36 11.31
C LEU A 167 3.90 14.99 11.82
N LEU A 168 3.51 13.90 11.14
CA LEU A 168 3.95 12.54 11.50
C LEU A 168 5.46 12.43 11.38
N VAL A 169 6.03 12.83 10.24
CA VAL A 169 7.48 12.78 10.00
C VAL A 169 8.24 13.60 11.03
N ALA A 170 7.85 14.86 11.26
CA ALA A 170 8.52 15.76 12.22
C ALA A 170 8.48 15.22 13.66
N LYS A 171 7.41 14.50 14.06
CA LYS A 171 7.24 13.97 15.42
C LYS A 171 7.86 12.60 15.64
N THR A 172 8.09 11.82 14.60
CA THR A 172 8.58 10.44 14.71
C THR A 172 9.96 10.25 14.11
N GLN A 173 10.39 11.16 13.26
CA GLN A 173 11.60 11.04 12.46
C GLN A 173 11.67 9.73 11.66
N ALA A 174 10.49 9.19 11.34
CA ALA A 174 10.38 7.97 10.54
C ALA A 174 10.99 8.19 9.15
N THR A 175 11.61 7.15 8.62
CA THR A 175 12.09 7.13 7.25
C THR A 175 10.91 7.18 6.27
N VAL A 176 10.96 8.05 5.28
CA VAL A 176 9.91 8.20 4.27
C VAL A 176 10.33 7.53 2.97
N VAL A 177 9.55 6.56 2.52
CA VAL A 177 9.66 5.99 1.16
C VAL A 177 8.63 6.68 0.29
N LEU A 178 9.09 7.61 -0.55
CA LEU A 178 8.24 8.32 -1.49
C LEU A 178 8.06 7.49 -2.76
N MET A 179 6.82 7.23 -3.13
CA MET A 179 6.46 6.42 -4.30
C MET A 179 5.58 7.20 -5.27
N HIS A 180 5.69 6.86 -6.54
CA HIS A 180 4.83 7.35 -7.61
C HIS A 180 4.06 6.21 -8.24
N SER A 181 2.72 6.28 -8.24
CA SER A 181 1.82 5.37 -8.94
C SER A 181 1.27 6.01 -10.19
N GLN A 182 1.31 5.29 -11.31
CA GLN A 182 0.76 5.74 -12.59
C GLN A 182 0.25 4.57 -13.43
N GLY A 183 -0.48 4.90 -14.51
CA GLY A 183 -0.96 3.93 -15.49
C GLY A 183 -2.25 3.22 -15.10
N ILE A 184 -2.80 3.46 -13.92
CA ILE A 184 -4.12 3.01 -13.50
C ILE A 184 -5.12 4.13 -13.79
N ARG A 185 -6.12 3.84 -14.62
CA ARG A 185 -7.18 4.81 -14.88
C ARG A 185 -8.28 4.68 -13.83
N PRO A 186 -8.70 5.75 -13.19
CA PRO A 186 -9.79 5.70 -12.22
C PRO A 186 -11.04 5.13 -12.88
N GLY A 187 -11.66 4.13 -12.25
CA GLY A 187 -12.95 3.60 -12.65
C GLY A 187 -14.09 4.51 -12.18
N ARG A 188 -15.28 4.34 -12.76
CA ARG A 188 -16.51 4.97 -12.25
C ARG A 188 -16.91 4.43 -10.87
N THR A 189 -16.46 3.20 -10.55
CA THR A 189 -16.70 2.52 -9.28
C THR A 189 -15.39 1.93 -8.77
N THR A 190 -15.28 1.76 -7.45
CA THR A 190 -14.11 1.16 -6.79
C THR A 190 -13.78 -0.24 -7.35
N PHE A 191 -14.78 -1.03 -7.68
CA PHE A 191 -14.60 -2.37 -8.24
C PHE A 191 -14.46 -2.40 -9.77
N GLY A 192 -14.94 -1.39 -10.49
CA GLY A 192 -14.81 -1.29 -11.95
C GLY A 192 -13.36 -1.20 -12.45
N VAL A 193 -12.47 -0.85 -11.56
CA VAL A 193 -11.03 -0.84 -11.79
C VAL A 193 -10.46 -2.28 -11.88
N LEU A 194 -11.03 -3.26 -11.18
CA LEU A 194 -10.51 -4.64 -11.13
C LEU A 194 -10.67 -5.38 -12.46
N ILE A 195 -11.70 -5.05 -13.23
CA ILE A 195 -12.08 -5.78 -14.45
C ILE A 195 -11.46 -5.21 -15.74
N ARG A 196 -10.60 -4.22 -15.67
CA ARG A 196 -9.93 -3.64 -16.84
C ARG A 196 -8.43 -3.91 -16.82
N PRO A 197 -7.82 -4.23 -17.98
CA PRO A 197 -6.37 -4.36 -18.06
C PRO A 197 -5.72 -2.98 -17.93
N TRP A 198 -4.67 -2.88 -17.12
CA TRP A 198 -3.89 -1.68 -16.88
C TRP A 198 -2.43 -1.90 -17.25
N ARG A 199 -1.68 -0.81 -17.27
CA ARG A 199 -0.20 -0.84 -17.33
C ARG A 199 0.31 -0.07 -16.12
N ALA A 200 -0.02 -0.60 -14.93
CA ALA A 200 0.39 0.00 -13.67
C ALA A 200 1.91 0.08 -13.57
N ARG A 201 2.44 1.23 -13.15
CA ARG A 201 3.84 1.40 -12.77
C ARG A 201 3.88 2.05 -11.40
N ILE A 202 4.54 1.41 -10.47
CA ILE A 202 4.81 1.96 -9.15
C ILE A 202 6.32 2.05 -8.97
N GLU A 203 6.79 3.23 -8.66
CA GLU A 203 8.21 3.56 -8.58
C GLU A 203 8.55 4.14 -7.21
N VAL A 204 9.64 3.68 -6.61
CA VAL A 204 10.25 4.34 -5.45
C VAL A 204 11.03 5.53 -5.96
N VAL A 205 10.47 6.71 -5.75
CA VAL A 205 11.05 7.99 -6.17
C VAL A 205 12.25 8.34 -5.32
N ASP A 206 12.08 8.25 -3.99
CA ASP A 206 13.13 8.58 -3.05
C ASP A 206 12.96 7.90 -1.70
N VAL A 207 14.04 7.83 -0.93
CA VAL A 207 14.04 7.38 0.47
C VAL A 207 14.67 8.50 1.29
N LEU A 208 13.86 9.11 2.16
CA LEU A 208 14.17 10.37 2.81
C LEU A 208 14.20 10.23 4.32
N GLU A 209 15.18 10.86 4.93
CA GLU A 209 15.33 11.03 6.37
C GLU A 209 15.37 12.51 6.71
N TYR A 210 14.44 12.95 7.56
CA TYR A 210 14.32 14.36 7.95
C TYR A 210 14.85 14.62 9.37
N GLY A 211 15.40 13.59 10.05
CA GLY A 211 15.83 13.68 11.44
C GLY A 211 16.88 14.75 11.73
N ASP A 212 17.78 14.96 10.77
CA ASP A 212 18.86 15.95 10.88
C ASP A 212 18.50 17.29 10.23
N SER A 213 17.25 17.46 9.77
CA SER A 213 16.79 18.67 9.12
C SER A 213 16.05 19.58 10.10
N ASP A 214 16.31 20.89 10.04
CA ASP A 214 15.54 21.93 10.75
C ASP A 214 14.17 22.19 10.11
N LEU A 215 13.73 21.32 9.19
CA LEU A 215 12.48 21.51 8.46
C LEU A 215 11.26 21.33 9.36
N LYS A 216 10.42 22.36 9.40
CA LYS A 216 9.12 22.28 10.07
C LYS A 216 8.15 21.37 9.27
N ALA A 217 7.18 20.80 9.94
CA ALA A 217 6.18 19.89 9.35
C ALA A 217 5.57 20.38 8.02
N ARG A 218 5.30 21.69 7.91
CA ARG A 218 4.76 22.28 6.66
C ARG A 218 5.77 22.22 5.51
N ALA A 219 7.04 22.45 5.80
CA ALA A 219 8.10 22.39 4.80
C ALA A 219 8.34 20.95 4.34
N ILE A 220 8.30 19.98 5.26
CA ILE A 220 8.35 18.53 4.91
C ILE A 220 7.21 18.14 3.97
N THR A 221 5.99 18.57 4.29
CA THR A 221 4.82 18.30 3.41
C THR A 221 5.01 18.88 2.01
N ALA A 222 5.53 20.11 1.92
CA ALA A 222 5.79 20.78 0.66
C ALA A 222 6.93 20.11 -0.13
N ASP A 223 8.02 19.72 0.54
CA ASP A 223 9.16 19.03 -0.07
C ASP A 223 8.73 17.68 -0.67
N LEU A 224 7.96 16.87 0.06
CA LEU A 224 7.45 15.59 -0.44
C LEU A 224 6.59 15.78 -1.70
N ARG A 225 5.71 16.78 -1.69
CA ARG A 225 4.85 17.10 -2.84
C ARG A 225 5.67 17.57 -4.04
N GLN A 226 6.67 18.40 -3.80
CA GLN A 226 7.55 18.95 -4.84
C GLN A 226 8.39 17.85 -5.49
N ARG A 227 9.01 16.96 -4.70
CA ARG A 227 9.78 15.81 -5.22
C ARG A 227 8.92 14.90 -6.07
N LEU A 228 7.67 14.67 -5.67
CA LEU A 228 6.75 13.86 -6.47
C LEU A 228 6.40 14.54 -7.79
N HIS A 229 6.19 15.86 -7.80
CA HIS A 229 6.00 16.66 -9.01
C HIS A 229 7.20 16.54 -9.95
N GLU A 230 8.40 16.77 -9.44
CA GLU A 230 9.64 16.73 -10.22
C GLU A 230 9.90 15.34 -10.84
N SER A 231 9.67 14.29 -10.07
CA SER A 231 9.92 12.91 -10.55
C SER A 231 8.86 12.43 -11.53
N SER A 232 7.60 12.83 -11.35
CA SER A 232 6.48 12.39 -12.19
C SER A 232 6.31 13.22 -13.45
N GLY A 233 6.75 14.48 -13.42
CA GLY A 233 6.43 15.49 -14.43
C GLY A 233 4.95 15.92 -14.44
N TRP A 234 4.14 15.45 -13.46
CA TRP A 234 2.74 15.82 -13.38
C TRP A 234 2.56 17.21 -12.78
N PRO A 235 1.66 18.05 -13.31
CA PRO A 235 1.45 19.38 -12.78
C PRO A 235 0.92 19.33 -11.34
N LEU A 236 1.27 20.36 -10.57
CA LEU A 236 0.70 20.57 -9.25
C LEU A 236 -0.70 21.17 -9.39
N GLU A 237 -1.68 20.62 -8.67
CA GLU A 237 -3.00 21.27 -8.54
C GLU A 237 -2.84 22.57 -7.75
N SER A 238 -3.40 23.65 -8.29
CA SER A 238 -3.26 25.01 -7.74
C SER A 238 -4.28 25.35 -6.65
N ILE A 239 -5.32 24.52 -6.50
CA ILE A 239 -6.37 24.74 -5.48
C ILE A 239 -5.88 24.44 -4.08
N SER A 240 -6.49 25.05 -3.07
CA SER A 240 -6.25 24.75 -1.68
C SER A 240 -6.77 23.35 -1.28
N VAL A 241 -6.32 22.83 -0.13
CA VAL A 241 -6.83 21.57 0.43
C VAL A 241 -8.33 21.65 0.71
N GLU A 242 -8.82 22.80 1.18
CA GLU A 242 -10.23 23.06 1.45
C GLU A 242 -11.08 23.00 0.18
N GLU A 243 -10.67 23.71 -0.87
CA GLU A 243 -11.36 23.70 -2.17
C GLU A 243 -11.32 22.32 -2.82
N ALA A 244 -10.19 21.62 -2.65
CA ALA A 244 -10.06 20.25 -3.13
C ALA A 244 -11.08 19.31 -2.50
N ARG A 245 -11.37 19.45 -1.19
CA ARG A 245 -12.37 18.65 -0.46
C ARG A 245 -13.82 18.94 -0.87
N GLN A 246 -14.11 20.13 -1.35
CA GLN A 246 -15.48 20.53 -1.75
C GLN A 246 -15.89 20.01 -3.14
N ARG A 247 -14.94 19.47 -3.91
CA ARG A 247 -15.18 18.94 -5.27
C ARG A 247 -15.61 17.45 -5.31
N ASP A 248 -15.63 16.76 -4.18
CA ASP A 248 -16.15 15.40 -4.00
C ASP A 248 -17.62 15.43 -3.63
#